data_78eea095c6871358f81b837c6436519a
#
_entry.id   78eea095c6871358f81b837c6436519a
#
_cell.length_a   1.000
_cell.length_b   1.000
_cell.length_c   1.000
_cell.angle_alpha   90.00
_cell.angle_beta   90.00
_cell.angle_gamma   90.00
#
_symmetry.space_group_name_H-M   'P 1'
#
loop_
_entity.id
_entity.type
_entity.pdbx_description
1 polymer ?
#
loop_
_entity_poly.entity_id
_entity_poly.type
_entity_poly.pdbx_seq_one_letter_code
_entity_poly.pdbx_strand_id
1 'polypeptide(L)'
;MEKYQNAALSPRERAEDLLGKMTRKEKVGQLNQRLYGLRIYERDGEKITFTDEFYEEVEKMGGLGVLYGFYRADPWADKDEKTGITPALAKKAYNSLQKYVLEHSRLHIPVMMSSECPHGHQALG
;
A
#
# COMPACT_ATOMS: atom_id res chain seq x y z
N MET A 1 22.20 8.75 -6.59
CA MET A 1 20.75 9.04 -6.41
C MET A 1 20.13 9.17 -7.79
N GLU A 2 19.09 8.43 -8.05
CA GLU A 2 18.40 8.45 -9.35
C GLU A 2 17.66 9.79 -9.54
N LYS A 3 17.46 10.21 -10.80
CA LYS A 3 16.85 11.51 -11.09
C LYS A 3 15.42 11.61 -10.51
N TYR A 4 14.62 10.55 -10.60
CA TYR A 4 13.26 10.53 -10.03
C TYR A 4 13.22 10.65 -8.49
N GLN A 5 14.32 10.32 -7.80
CA GLN A 5 14.44 10.44 -6.35
C GLN A 5 14.85 11.84 -5.89
N ASN A 6 15.25 12.72 -6.82
CA ASN A 6 15.70 14.07 -6.49
C ASN A 6 14.49 15.00 -6.25
N ALA A 7 14.23 15.33 -5.00
CA ALA A 7 13.12 16.20 -4.61
C ALA A 7 13.23 17.67 -5.12
N ALA A 8 14.40 18.09 -5.57
CA ALA A 8 14.59 19.44 -6.16
C ALA A 8 14.04 19.55 -7.60
N LEU A 9 13.79 18.43 -8.27
CA LEU A 9 13.19 18.41 -9.59
C LEU A 9 11.66 18.47 -9.53
N SER A 10 11.05 18.98 -10.59
CA SER A 10 9.60 19.01 -10.70
C SER A 10 8.99 17.59 -10.67
N PRO A 11 7.75 17.43 -10.16
CA PRO A 11 7.08 16.14 -10.18
C PRO A 11 7.02 15.51 -11.58
N ARG A 12 6.86 16.32 -12.63
CA ARG A 12 6.82 15.87 -14.02
C ARG A 12 8.15 15.28 -14.47
N GLU A 13 9.25 15.98 -14.25
CA GLU A 13 10.59 15.50 -14.61
C GLU A 13 10.93 14.19 -13.90
N ARG A 14 10.53 14.08 -12.63
CA ARG A 14 10.70 12.87 -11.83
C ARG A 14 9.88 11.72 -12.37
N ALA A 15 8.62 11.97 -12.70
CA ALA A 15 7.71 10.95 -13.25
C ALA A 15 8.17 10.45 -14.62
N GLU A 16 8.61 11.35 -15.51
CA GLU A 16 9.13 10.98 -16.83
C GLU A 16 10.40 10.11 -16.72
N ASP A 17 11.33 10.45 -15.85
CA ASP A 17 12.53 9.65 -15.59
C ASP A 17 12.17 8.26 -15.03
N LEU A 18 11.27 8.21 -14.05
CA LEU A 18 10.78 6.96 -13.47
C LEU A 18 10.12 6.07 -14.51
N LEU A 19 9.20 6.65 -15.30
CA LEU A 19 8.47 5.93 -16.34
C LEU A 19 9.40 5.30 -17.39
N GLY A 20 10.48 6.01 -17.73
CA GLY A 20 11.53 5.50 -18.62
C GLY A 20 12.30 4.30 -18.07
N LYS A 21 12.39 4.18 -16.75
CA LYS A 21 13.10 3.07 -16.06
C LYS A 21 12.21 1.86 -15.78
N MET A 22 10.90 2.04 -15.80
CA MET A 22 9.92 0.99 -15.50
C MET A 22 9.82 -0.03 -16.63
N THR A 23 9.84 -1.30 -16.25
CA THR A 23 9.43 -2.40 -17.14
C THR A 23 7.92 -2.34 -17.40
N ARG A 24 7.45 -3.05 -18.44
CA ARG A 24 6.01 -3.17 -18.71
C ARG A 24 5.26 -3.74 -17.52
N LYS A 25 5.83 -4.74 -16.85
CA LYS A 25 5.25 -5.38 -15.67
C LYS A 25 5.08 -4.38 -14.52
N GLU A 26 6.09 -3.59 -14.22
CA GLU A 26 6.02 -2.56 -13.18
C GLU A 26 4.99 -1.46 -13.53
N LYS A 27 4.89 -1.06 -14.80
CA LYS A 27 3.85 -0.12 -15.25
C LYS A 27 2.44 -0.67 -15.01
N VAL A 28 2.22 -1.94 -15.33
CA VAL A 28 0.94 -2.62 -15.04
C VAL A 28 0.70 -2.71 -13.53
N GLY A 29 1.74 -3.03 -12.75
CA GLY A 29 1.67 -3.06 -11.29
C GLY A 29 1.23 -1.74 -10.68
N GLN A 30 1.70 -0.60 -11.21
CA GLN A 30 1.28 0.72 -10.73
C GLN A 30 -0.18 1.06 -11.04
N LEU A 31 -0.78 0.45 -12.04
CA LEU A 31 -2.20 0.60 -12.36
C LEU A 31 -3.09 -0.42 -11.61
N ASN A 32 -2.48 -1.36 -10.90
CA ASN A 32 -3.18 -2.45 -10.25
C ASN A 32 -3.73 -2.03 -8.88
N GLN A 33 -5.02 -2.33 -8.67
CA GLN A 33 -5.73 -2.18 -7.41
C GLN A 33 -6.44 -3.50 -7.04
N ARG A 34 -5.82 -4.62 -7.31
CA ARG A 34 -6.43 -5.96 -7.17
C ARG A 34 -6.58 -6.41 -5.72
N LEU A 35 -5.64 -6.04 -4.87
CA LEU A 35 -5.68 -6.41 -3.47
C LEU A 35 -6.59 -5.50 -2.65
N TYR A 36 -7.43 -6.12 -1.82
CA TYR A 36 -8.18 -5.41 -0.78
C TYR A 36 -7.32 -5.29 0.48
N GLY A 37 -7.01 -4.08 0.87
CA GLY A 37 -6.14 -3.81 2.01
C GLY A 37 -6.62 -4.41 3.33
N LEU A 38 -7.93 -4.53 3.51
CA LEU A 38 -8.54 -5.20 4.68
C LEU A 38 -8.22 -6.70 4.76
N ARG A 39 -7.80 -7.35 3.66
CA ARG A 39 -7.50 -8.80 3.59
C ARG A 39 -6.02 -9.12 3.60
N ILE A 40 -5.15 -8.11 3.50
CA ILE A 40 -3.71 -8.35 3.41
C ILE A 40 -3.00 -8.49 4.75
N TYR A 41 -3.72 -8.40 5.86
CA TYR A 41 -3.11 -8.50 7.17
C TYR A 41 -3.99 -9.29 8.16
N GLU A 42 -3.31 -9.86 9.13
CA GLU A 42 -3.87 -10.40 10.35
C GLU A 42 -3.34 -9.62 11.55
N ARG A 43 -4.14 -9.50 12.60
CA ARG A 43 -3.78 -8.82 13.83
C ARG A 43 -3.93 -9.74 15.04
N ASP A 44 -2.89 -9.77 15.86
CA ASP A 44 -2.87 -10.39 17.18
C ASP A 44 -2.36 -9.36 18.19
N GLY A 45 -3.26 -8.81 19.00
CA GLY A 45 -2.95 -7.71 19.92
C GLY A 45 -2.43 -6.47 19.18
N GLU A 46 -1.18 -6.09 19.38
CA GLU A 46 -0.50 -5.00 18.67
C GLU A 46 0.34 -5.46 17.48
N LYS A 47 0.44 -6.77 17.29
CA LYS A 47 1.19 -7.34 16.16
C LYS A 47 0.31 -7.38 14.92
N ILE A 48 0.83 -6.81 13.83
CA ILE A 48 0.23 -6.89 12.49
C ILE A 48 1.19 -7.72 11.62
N THR A 49 0.66 -8.77 11.02
CA THR A 49 1.39 -9.66 10.10
C THR A 49 0.72 -9.59 8.74
N PHE A 50 1.49 -9.35 7.70
CA PHE A 50 0.95 -9.35 6.34
C PHE A 50 0.80 -10.78 5.83
N THR A 51 -0.16 -10.99 4.91
CA THR A 51 -0.46 -12.29 4.31
C THR A 51 0.50 -12.63 3.18
N ASP A 52 0.63 -13.91 2.88
CA ASP A 52 1.43 -14.39 1.75
C ASP A 52 0.96 -13.79 0.42
N GLU A 53 -0.36 -13.61 0.25
CA GLU A 53 -0.93 -12.95 -0.94
C GLU A 53 -0.39 -11.54 -1.15
N PHE A 54 -0.20 -10.77 -0.07
CA PHE A 54 0.41 -9.44 -0.16
C PHE A 54 1.87 -9.53 -0.59
N TYR A 55 2.64 -10.40 0.02
CA TYR A 55 4.05 -10.57 -0.30
C TYR A 55 4.25 -11.00 -1.76
N GLU A 56 3.53 -12.02 -2.18
CA GLU A 56 3.57 -12.51 -3.56
C GLU A 56 3.20 -11.43 -4.59
N GLU A 57 2.15 -10.63 -4.33
CA GLU A 57 1.73 -9.58 -5.27
C GLU A 57 2.77 -8.48 -5.39
N VAL A 58 3.39 -8.05 -4.30
CA VAL A 58 4.46 -7.04 -4.33
C VAL A 58 5.65 -7.55 -5.15
N GLU A 59 6.09 -8.77 -4.92
CA GLU A 59 7.23 -9.36 -5.64
C GLU A 59 6.90 -9.64 -7.11
N LYS A 60 5.72 -10.20 -7.37
CA LYS A 60 5.26 -10.53 -8.71
C LYS A 60 5.16 -9.32 -9.62
N MET A 61 4.68 -8.19 -9.12
CA MET A 61 4.45 -6.98 -9.91
C MET A 61 5.61 -5.98 -9.83
N GLY A 62 6.61 -6.25 -8.99
CA GLY A 62 7.74 -5.33 -8.77
C GLY A 62 7.32 -4.08 -7.99
N GLY A 63 6.33 -4.21 -7.15
CA GLY A 63 5.71 -3.15 -6.36
C GLY A 63 4.18 -3.18 -6.45
N LEU A 64 3.54 -2.29 -5.73
CA LEU A 64 2.09 -2.17 -5.65
C LEU A 64 1.69 -0.71 -5.88
N GLY A 65 0.80 -0.44 -6.84
CA GLY A 65 0.41 0.93 -7.19
C GLY A 65 -0.58 1.52 -6.20
N VAL A 66 -1.72 0.87 -6.01
CA VAL A 66 -2.81 1.34 -5.15
C VAL A 66 -3.31 0.19 -4.27
N LEU A 67 -3.55 0.49 -3.00
CA LEU A 67 -4.15 -0.43 -2.05
C LEU A 67 -5.44 0.16 -1.51
N TYR A 68 -6.56 -0.50 -1.79
CA TYR A 68 -7.89 -0.04 -1.39
C TYR A 68 -8.29 -0.63 -0.03
N GLY A 69 -8.85 0.22 0.84
CA GLY A 69 -9.54 -0.21 2.06
C GLY A 69 -8.64 -0.79 3.16
N PHE A 70 -7.40 -0.34 3.29
CA PHE A 70 -6.47 -0.87 4.30
C PHE A 70 -6.97 -0.68 5.74
N TYR A 71 -7.63 0.44 6.01
CA TYR A 71 -8.19 0.75 7.33
C TYR A 71 -9.67 0.38 7.46
N ARG A 72 -10.27 -0.18 6.40
CA ARG A 72 -11.70 -0.47 6.38
C ARG A 72 -12.09 -1.44 7.49
N ALA A 73 -13.10 -1.07 8.25
CA ALA A 73 -13.65 -1.83 9.36
C ALA A 73 -15.16 -1.61 9.42
N ASP A 74 -15.89 -2.39 8.68
CA ASP A 74 -17.34 -2.44 8.64
C ASP A 74 -17.81 -3.90 8.57
N PRO A 75 -19.11 -4.19 8.66
CA PRO A 75 -19.60 -5.57 8.61
C PRO A 75 -19.20 -6.35 7.34
N TRP A 76 -18.99 -5.65 6.21
CA TRP A 76 -18.52 -6.28 4.98
C TRP A 76 -17.02 -6.62 5.04
N ALA A 77 -16.24 -5.80 5.72
CA ALA A 77 -14.81 -6.00 5.89
C ALA A 77 -14.49 -7.12 6.91
N ASP A 78 -15.45 -7.48 7.76
CA ASP A 78 -15.28 -8.41 8.88
C ASP A 78 -14.08 -8.03 9.79
N LYS A 79 -13.95 -6.73 10.04
CA LYS A 79 -12.93 -6.15 10.92
C LYS A 79 -13.59 -5.37 12.05
N ASP A 80 -13.11 -5.60 13.25
CA ASP A 80 -13.57 -5.00 14.50
C ASP A 80 -12.40 -4.43 15.33
N GLU A 81 -12.67 -3.98 16.54
CA GLU A 81 -11.66 -3.46 17.49
C GLU A 81 -10.53 -4.46 17.80
N LYS A 82 -10.74 -5.75 17.61
CA LYS A 82 -9.75 -6.80 17.89
C LYS A 82 -8.94 -7.17 16.65
N THR A 83 -9.56 -7.16 15.48
CA THR A 83 -9.02 -7.67 14.23
C THR A 83 -8.64 -6.59 13.23
N GLY A 84 -9.21 -5.38 13.36
CA GLY A 84 -8.95 -4.23 12.50
C GLY A 84 -7.81 -3.35 12.98
N ILE A 85 -7.43 -2.39 12.17
CA ILE A 85 -6.39 -1.40 12.51
C ILE A 85 -7.04 -0.24 13.25
N THR A 86 -6.78 -0.17 14.55
CA THR A 86 -7.23 0.95 15.40
C THR A 86 -6.39 2.21 15.14
N PRO A 87 -6.86 3.42 15.54
CA PRO A 87 -6.08 4.66 15.41
C PRO A 87 -4.68 4.57 16.04
N ALA A 88 -4.56 3.89 17.18
CA ALA A 88 -3.25 3.69 17.85
C ALA A 88 -2.27 2.87 17.02
N LEU A 89 -2.75 1.94 16.20
CA LEU A 89 -1.94 1.07 15.36
C LEU A 89 -1.74 1.60 13.93
N ALA A 90 -2.53 2.59 13.50
CA ALA A 90 -2.59 3.03 12.12
C ALA A 90 -1.20 3.45 11.56
N LYS A 91 -0.45 4.26 12.32
CA LYS A 91 0.89 4.69 11.94
C LYS A 91 1.86 3.51 11.80
N LYS A 92 1.85 2.59 12.77
CA LYS A 92 2.72 1.41 12.76
C LYS A 92 2.41 0.50 11.57
N ALA A 93 1.13 0.23 11.33
CA ALA A 93 0.66 -0.60 10.22
C ALA A 93 1.06 0.00 8.87
N TYR A 94 0.77 1.29 8.66
CA TYR A 94 1.14 2.00 7.45
C TYR A 94 2.65 1.98 7.19
N ASN A 95 3.45 2.33 8.19
CA ASN A 95 4.90 2.38 8.02
C ASN A 95 5.50 0.99 7.74
N SER A 96 4.97 -0.07 8.36
CA SER A 96 5.42 -1.44 8.10
C SER A 96 5.10 -1.88 6.67
N LEU A 97 3.90 -1.55 6.18
CA LEU A 97 3.50 -1.82 4.81
C LEU A 97 4.37 -1.07 3.80
N GLN A 98 4.53 0.23 3.97
CA GLN A 98 5.35 1.04 3.07
C GLN A 98 6.81 0.60 3.07
N LYS A 99 7.34 0.28 4.25
CA LYS A 99 8.71 -0.23 4.37
C LYS A 99 8.88 -1.50 3.53
N TYR A 100 7.98 -2.47 3.66
CA TYR A 100 8.05 -3.71 2.90
C TYR A 100 8.00 -3.43 1.38
N VAL A 101 7.04 -2.64 0.90
CA VAL A 101 6.90 -2.32 -0.52
C VAL A 101 8.14 -1.62 -1.06
N LEU A 102 8.70 -0.67 -0.31
CA LEU A 102 9.92 0.04 -0.72
C LEU A 102 11.14 -0.87 -0.77
N GLU A 103 11.30 -1.77 0.20
CA GLU A 103 12.46 -2.67 0.30
C GLU A 103 12.42 -3.82 -0.73
N HIS A 104 11.21 -4.26 -1.14
CA HIS A 104 11.02 -5.41 -2.04
C HIS A 104 10.59 -5.03 -3.46
N SER A 105 10.60 -3.74 -3.79
CA SER A 105 10.40 -3.25 -5.15
C SER A 105 11.67 -2.59 -5.71
N ARG A 106 12.02 -2.90 -6.95
CA ARG A 106 13.27 -2.45 -7.59
C ARG A 106 13.39 -0.93 -7.69
N LEU A 107 12.28 -0.24 -7.87
CA LEU A 107 12.24 1.22 -8.07
C LEU A 107 11.83 1.97 -6.78
N HIS A 108 11.61 1.26 -5.69
CA HIS A 108 11.28 1.84 -4.39
C HIS A 108 10.11 2.84 -4.45
N ILE A 109 9.05 2.47 -5.18
CA ILE A 109 7.85 3.31 -5.33
C ILE A 109 6.90 3.00 -4.17
N PRO A 110 6.49 3.99 -3.36
CA PRO A 110 5.52 3.76 -2.30
C PRO A 110 4.13 3.47 -2.88
N VAL A 111 3.34 2.66 -2.15
CA VAL A 111 1.97 2.38 -2.54
C VAL A 111 1.04 3.54 -2.15
N MET A 112 0.11 3.89 -3.02
CA MET A 112 -0.97 4.82 -2.69
C MET A 112 -2.08 4.11 -1.91
N MET A 113 -2.57 4.75 -0.84
CA MET A 113 -3.76 4.29 -0.14
C MET A 113 -5.01 4.89 -0.77
N SER A 114 -6.01 4.05 -0.96
CA SER A 114 -7.33 4.43 -1.48
C SER A 114 -8.43 3.94 -0.54
N SER A 115 -9.51 4.70 -0.44
CA SER A 115 -10.68 4.34 0.35
C SER A 115 -11.93 4.97 -0.25
N GLU A 116 -13.09 4.48 0.18
CA GLU A 116 -14.39 5.06 -0.13
C GLU A 116 -14.97 5.73 1.11
N CYS A 117 -15.58 6.88 0.91
CA CYS A 117 -16.24 7.62 2.00
C CYS A 117 -17.61 8.17 1.54
N PRO A 118 -18.52 7.34 0.97
CA PRO A 118 -19.79 7.83 0.41
C PRO A 118 -20.74 8.40 1.47
N HIS A 119 -20.59 7.97 2.72
CA HIS A 119 -21.37 8.42 3.88
C HIS A 119 -20.53 8.45 5.17
N GLY A 120 -19.25 8.71 5.04
CA GLY A 120 -18.24 8.68 6.10
C GLY A 120 -17.18 7.62 5.86
N HIS A 121 -16.03 7.80 6.51
CA HIS A 121 -14.93 6.85 6.41
C HIS A 121 -15.22 5.62 7.26
N GLN A 122 -15.26 4.46 6.66
CA GLN A 122 -15.53 3.19 7.32
C GLN A 122 -14.24 2.60 7.94
N ALA A 123 -13.74 3.22 8.99
CA ALA A 123 -12.58 2.79 9.76
C ALA A 123 -12.88 2.82 11.25
N LEU A 124 -12.02 2.21 12.07
CA LEU A 124 -12.13 2.26 13.53
C LEU A 124 -11.69 3.63 14.06
N GLY A 125 -12.46 4.21 14.99
CA GLY A 125 -12.17 5.48 15.68
C GLY A 125 -12.96 6.67 15.21
#